data_8e82575e562710a4dd84738a9c06c088
#
_entry.id   8e82575e562710a4dd84738a9c06c088
#
_cell.length_a   1.000
_cell.length_b   1.000
_cell.length_c   1.000
_cell.angle_alpha   90.00
_cell.angle_beta   90.00
_cell.angle_gamma   90.00
#
_symmetry.space_group_name_H-M   'P 1'
#
loop_
_entity.id
_entity.type
_entity.pdbx_description
1 polymer ?
#
loop_
_entity_poly.entity_id
_entity_poly.type
_entity_poly.pdbx_seq_one_letter_code
_entity_poly.pdbx_strand_id
1 'polypeptide(L)'
;IASCLVGSEMCIRDRSDGQRTFIGGVMEHIEQAGVHSGDSACSLPPYSLSQATIDELKRQTSLMAKGLNVVGLMNVQFAIQQQEIDGKQQDVVFVLEVNPRASRTVPYVSKATGLQLAKIAARCMVGQSLDSQGIINEVVPEYYSVKEAVFPFVKFPGVDTILGPEMKSTGEVMGVGKTFGEAFVKSQLGASVKLPRSGKVFLSVKASDKPRAVQVAKDLVEICLLYTSDAADDMQC
;
A
#
# COMPACT_ATOMS: atom_id res chain seq x y z
N ILE A 1 -9.25 -21.50 -14.20
CA ILE A 1 -8.95 -20.19 -14.78
C ILE A 1 -8.58 -19.31 -13.61
N ALA A 2 -7.33 -19.39 -13.17
CA ALA A 2 -6.79 -18.46 -12.19
C ALA A 2 -6.24 -17.27 -12.99
N SER A 3 -7.10 -16.27 -13.24
CA SER A 3 -6.64 -14.93 -13.59
C SER A 3 -5.95 -14.38 -12.36
N CYS A 4 -4.62 -14.29 -12.37
CA CYS A 4 -3.89 -13.60 -11.32
C CYS A 4 -4.47 -12.20 -11.19
N LEU A 5 -5.10 -11.92 -10.05
CA LEU A 5 -5.36 -10.58 -9.60
C LEU A 5 -4.00 -9.94 -9.30
N VAL A 6 -3.37 -9.36 -10.30
CA VAL A 6 -2.28 -8.41 -10.10
C VAL A 6 -2.97 -7.14 -9.65
N GLY A 7 -3.25 -7.05 -8.34
CA GLY A 7 -3.99 -5.93 -7.80
C GLY A 7 -3.15 -5.22 -6.76
N SER A 8 -3.00 -3.91 -6.92
CA SER A 8 -2.66 -3.05 -5.81
C SER A 8 -3.86 -3.04 -4.87
N GLU A 9 -3.72 -3.48 -3.65
CA GLU A 9 -4.73 -3.20 -2.62
C GLU A 9 -4.65 -1.72 -2.25
N MET A 10 -5.82 -1.11 -2.13
CA MET A 10 -5.94 0.29 -1.77
C MET A 10 -6.72 0.40 -0.47
N CYS A 11 -6.17 1.12 0.48
CA CYS A 11 -6.89 1.50 1.69
C CYS A 11 -7.21 2.99 1.65
N ILE A 12 -8.48 3.35 1.61
CA ILE A 12 -8.92 4.72 1.76
C ILE A 12 -9.38 4.95 3.19
N ARG A 13 -8.91 6.04 3.78
CA ARG A 13 -9.26 6.45 5.14
C ARG A 13 -10.18 7.64 5.07
N ASP A 14 -11.45 7.42 5.32
CA ASP A 14 -12.47 8.44 5.23
C ASP A 14 -13.03 8.83 6.58
N ARG A 15 -13.58 10.00 6.60
CA ARG A 15 -14.38 10.52 7.68
C ARG A 15 -15.63 11.15 7.12
N SER A 16 -16.72 10.86 7.80
CA SER A 16 -17.98 11.48 7.50
C SER A 16 -18.53 12.10 8.78
N ASP A 17 -19.16 13.26 8.64
CA ASP A 17 -20.01 13.86 9.68
C ASP A 17 -21.50 13.56 9.46
N GLY A 18 -21.78 12.61 8.57
CA GLY A 18 -23.14 12.26 8.14
C GLY A 18 -23.64 13.05 6.93
N GLN A 19 -22.97 14.16 6.58
CA GLN A 19 -23.33 15.01 5.44
C GLN A 19 -22.23 15.06 4.40
N ARG A 20 -20.99 15.19 4.84
CA ARG A 20 -19.80 15.32 4.00
C ARG A 20 -18.78 14.21 4.31
N THR A 21 -18.17 13.69 3.27
CA THR A 21 -17.06 12.74 3.36
C THR A 21 -15.74 13.45 3.07
N PHE A 22 -14.73 13.19 3.90
CA PHE A 22 -13.38 13.71 3.73
C PHE A 22 -12.42 12.54 3.57
N ILE A 23 -11.68 12.52 2.46
CA ILE A 23 -10.67 11.49 2.20
C ILE A 23 -9.40 11.84 3.00
N GLY A 24 -9.08 11.05 4.00
CA GLY A 24 -7.91 11.24 4.85
C GLY A 24 -6.60 10.81 4.21
N GLY A 25 -6.65 9.94 3.21
CA GLY A 25 -5.51 9.51 2.42
C GLY A 25 -5.82 8.25 1.60
N VAL A 26 -5.23 8.18 0.43
CA VAL A 26 -5.24 7.03 -0.47
C VAL A 26 -3.88 6.36 -0.40
N MET A 27 -3.84 5.07 -0.05
CA MET A 27 -2.60 4.31 0.09
C MET A 27 -2.57 3.20 -0.95
N GLU A 28 -1.43 2.97 -1.53
CA GLU A 28 -1.18 1.85 -2.43
C GLU A 28 -0.38 0.77 -1.72
N HIS A 29 -0.89 -0.47 -1.72
CA HIS A 29 -0.18 -1.63 -1.19
C HIS A 29 0.88 -2.11 -2.17
N ILE A 30 2.00 -2.60 -1.64
CA ILE A 30 3.10 -3.14 -2.43
C ILE A 30 2.86 -4.63 -2.71
N GLU A 31 2.34 -5.36 -1.74
CA GLU A 31 1.98 -6.77 -1.87
C GLU A 31 0.71 -6.95 -2.69
N GLN A 32 0.57 -8.13 -3.26
CA GLN A 32 -0.60 -8.51 -4.04
C GLN A 32 -1.87 -8.59 -3.19
N ALA A 33 -3.04 -8.43 -3.83
CA ALA A 33 -4.33 -8.64 -3.20
C ALA A 33 -4.42 -10.07 -2.61
N GLY A 34 -4.93 -10.16 -1.37
CA GLY A 34 -5.02 -11.41 -0.60
C GLY A 34 -4.05 -11.48 0.58
N VAL A 35 -3.05 -10.60 0.66
CA VAL A 35 -2.25 -10.40 1.87
C VAL A 35 -3.01 -9.50 2.83
N HIS A 36 -3.02 -9.85 4.12
CA HIS A 36 -3.68 -9.02 5.13
C HIS A 36 -3.13 -7.59 5.15
N SER A 37 -4.01 -6.59 5.19
CA SER A 37 -3.62 -5.16 5.11
C SER A 37 -2.66 -4.70 6.22
N GLY A 38 -2.66 -5.37 7.37
CA GLY A 38 -1.69 -5.14 8.45
C GLY A 38 -0.28 -5.58 8.10
N ASP A 39 -0.16 -6.61 7.25
CA ASP A 39 1.11 -7.23 6.85
C ASP A 39 1.67 -6.63 5.56
N SER A 40 0.84 -5.93 4.79
CA SER A 40 1.27 -5.28 3.55
C SER A 40 2.04 -3.98 3.82
N ALA A 41 3.11 -3.78 3.07
CA ALA A 41 3.74 -2.47 2.96
C ALA A 41 2.81 -1.53 2.16
N CYS A 42 2.76 -0.26 2.55
CA CYS A 42 1.86 0.70 1.92
C CYS A 42 2.57 2.02 1.65
N SER A 43 2.34 2.60 0.46
CA SER A 43 2.81 3.94 0.11
C SER A 43 1.69 4.98 0.18
N LEU A 44 1.98 6.12 0.75
CA LEU A 44 1.15 7.32 0.71
C LEU A 44 2.04 8.52 0.33
N PRO A 45 1.73 9.23 -0.75
CA PRO A 45 0.67 8.97 -1.74
C PRO A 45 0.92 7.67 -2.54
N PRO A 46 -0.06 7.22 -3.35
CA PRO A 46 0.13 6.14 -4.32
C PRO A 46 1.30 6.45 -5.24
N TYR A 47 2.06 5.41 -5.64
CA TYR A 47 3.27 5.59 -6.45
C TYR A 47 3.11 5.16 -7.91
N SER A 48 2.13 4.31 -8.22
CA SER A 48 1.94 3.76 -9.57
C SER A 48 0.55 4.02 -10.18
N LEU A 49 -0.43 4.45 -9.39
CA LEU A 49 -1.81 4.62 -9.85
C LEU A 49 -2.01 5.90 -10.66
N SER A 50 -2.87 5.80 -11.68
CA SER A 50 -3.32 6.95 -12.42
C SER A 50 -4.23 7.85 -11.58
N GLN A 51 -4.26 9.16 -11.89
CA GLN A 51 -5.17 10.09 -11.22
C GLN A 51 -6.64 9.70 -11.44
N ALA A 52 -6.99 9.20 -12.61
CA ALA A 52 -8.33 8.74 -12.92
C ALA A 52 -8.77 7.58 -12.02
N THR A 53 -7.86 6.63 -11.77
CA THR A 53 -8.10 5.51 -10.85
C THR A 53 -8.27 6.02 -9.42
N ILE A 54 -7.42 6.93 -8.96
CA ILE A 54 -7.52 7.55 -7.64
C ILE A 54 -8.86 8.28 -7.46
N ASP A 55 -9.29 9.03 -8.45
CA ASP A 55 -10.57 9.78 -8.42
C ASP A 55 -11.76 8.82 -8.35
N GLU A 56 -11.72 7.71 -9.09
CA GLU A 56 -12.77 6.69 -9.04
C GLU A 56 -12.83 6.01 -7.67
N LEU A 57 -11.70 5.68 -7.07
CA LEU A 57 -11.63 5.14 -5.72
C LEU A 57 -12.26 6.08 -4.68
N LYS A 58 -11.92 7.37 -4.74
CA LYS A 58 -12.49 8.42 -3.88
C LYS A 58 -14.00 8.57 -4.07
N ARG A 59 -14.45 8.53 -5.33
CA ARG A 59 -15.87 8.60 -5.67
C ARG A 59 -16.65 7.43 -5.07
N GLN A 60 -16.19 6.20 -5.27
CA GLN A 60 -16.83 5.00 -4.73
C GLN A 60 -16.87 5.02 -3.20
N THR A 61 -15.77 5.39 -2.57
CA THR A 61 -15.67 5.49 -1.12
C THR A 61 -16.65 6.49 -0.53
N SER A 62 -16.77 7.67 -1.16
CA SER A 62 -17.73 8.69 -0.72
C SER A 62 -19.17 8.22 -0.85
N LEU A 63 -19.52 7.48 -1.89
CA LEU A 63 -20.85 6.88 -2.06
C LEU A 63 -21.13 5.83 -0.98
N MET A 64 -20.15 4.98 -0.66
CA MET A 64 -20.28 3.96 0.40
C MET A 64 -20.43 4.60 1.79
N ALA A 65 -19.64 5.64 2.10
CA ALA A 65 -19.75 6.37 3.35
C ALA A 65 -21.15 6.95 3.54
N LYS A 66 -21.69 7.56 2.48
CA LYS A 66 -23.05 8.12 2.47
C LYS A 66 -24.12 7.03 2.57
N GLY A 67 -24.00 5.96 1.79
CA GLY A 67 -24.97 4.86 1.78
C GLY A 67 -25.05 4.10 3.11
N LEU A 68 -23.93 4.01 3.82
CA LEU A 68 -23.83 3.36 5.14
C LEU A 68 -24.09 4.34 6.31
N ASN A 69 -24.41 5.61 6.04
CA ASN A 69 -24.59 6.66 7.06
C ASN A 69 -23.43 6.72 8.07
N VAL A 70 -22.19 6.63 7.59
CA VAL A 70 -21.02 6.61 8.45
C VAL A 70 -20.81 7.95 9.12
N VAL A 71 -20.66 7.95 10.45
CA VAL A 71 -20.18 9.08 11.24
C VAL A 71 -18.90 8.66 11.95
N GLY A 72 -17.79 9.32 11.65
CA GLY A 72 -16.47 8.95 12.18
C GLY A 72 -15.56 8.38 11.12
N LEU A 73 -14.79 7.35 11.46
CA LEU A 73 -13.79 6.72 10.57
C LEU A 73 -14.40 5.57 9.78
N MET A 74 -13.99 5.49 8.53
CA MET A 74 -14.22 4.34 7.66
C MET A 74 -12.94 3.98 6.92
N ASN A 75 -12.78 2.73 6.59
CA ASN A 75 -11.73 2.22 5.74
C ASN A 75 -12.33 1.35 4.65
N VAL A 76 -11.91 1.55 3.42
CA VAL A 76 -12.31 0.73 2.28
C VAL A 76 -11.06 0.11 1.66
N GLN A 77 -11.11 -1.18 1.37
CA GLN A 77 -10.09 -1.89 0.63
C GLN A 77 -10.60 -2.21 -0.77
N PHE A 78 -9.76 -1.96 -1.74
CA PHE A 78 -10.04 -2.22 -3.15
C PHE A 78 -8.95 -3.10 -3.73
N ALA A 79 -9.31 -3.90 -4.73
CA ALA A 79 -8.39 -4.49 -5.68
C ALA A 79 -8.53 -3.80 -7.04
N ILE A 80 -7.42 -3.59 -7.73
CA ILE A 80 -7.40 -3.02 -9.06
C ILE A 80 -6.83 -4.06 -10.00
N GLN A 81 -7.52 -4.34 -11.08
CA GLN A 81 -7.11 -5.27 -12.12
C GLN A 81 -7.06 -4.55 -13.46
N GLN A 82 -5.95 -4.66 -14.16
CA GLN A 82 -5.88 -4.22 -15.54
C GLN A 82 -6.61 -5.22 -16.43
N GLN A 83 -7.60 -4.76 -17.17
CA GLN A 83 -8.37 -5.56 -18.13
C GLN A 83 -8.36 -4.89 -19.49
N GLU A 84 -8.35 -5.70 -20.53
CA GLU A 84 -8.54 -5.20 -21.89
C GLU A 84 -10.04 -5.06 -22.16
N ILE A 85 -10.50 -3.82 -22.33
CA ILE A 85 -11.88 -3.48 -22.64
C ILE A 85 -11.86 -2.64 -23.93
N ASP A 86 -12.54 -3.11 -24.96
CA ASP A 86 -12.59 -2.46 -26.29
C ASP A 86 -11.19 -2.19 -26.88
N GLY A 87 -10.25 -3.13 -26.69
CA GLY A 87 -8.88 -3.03 -27.21
C GLY A 87 -7.99 -2.04 -26.44
N LYS A 88 -8.42 -1.58 -25.27
CA LYS A 88 -7.64 -0.69 -24.39
C LYS A 88 -7.47 -1.30 -23.02
N GLN A 89 -6.27 -1.17 -22.47
CA GLN A 89 -6.02 -1.53 -21.07
C GLN A 89 -6.69 -0.49 -20.17
N GLN A 90 -7.55 -0.98 -19.27
CA GLN A 90 -8.27 -0.15 -18.30
C GLN A 90 -8.15 -0.75 -16.90
N ASP A 91 -8.04 0.12 -15.90
CA ASP A 91 -8.08 -0.28 -14.50
C ASP A 91 -9.53 -0.54 -14.09
N VAL A 92 -9.83 -1.77 -13.70
CA VAL A 92 -11.12 -2.16 -13.14
C VAL A 92 -10.99 -2.26 -11.63
N VAL A 93 -11.85 -1.53 -10.92
CA VAL A 93 -11.84 -1.41 -9.46
C VAL A 93 -12.84 -2.37 -8.85
N PHE A 94 -12.39 -3.19 -7.91
CA PHE A 94 -13.22 -4.11 -7.12
C PHE A 94 -13.18 -3.72 -5.64
N VAL A 95 -14.34 -3.60 -5.02
CA VAL A 95 -14.44 -3.42 -3.56
C VAL A 95 -14.22 -4.78 -2.90
N LEU A 96 -13.21 -4.89 -2.03
CA LEU A 96 -12.96 -6.09 -1.24
C LEU A 96 -13.69 -6.05 0.09
N GLU A 97 -13.50 -4.95 0.84
CA GLU A 97 -14.15 -4.81 2.13
C GLU A 97 -14.35 -3.34 2.52
N VAL A 98 -15.38 -3.10 3.32
CA VAL A 98 -15.69 -1.78 3.91
C VAL A 98 -15.75 -1.92 5.42
N ASN A 99 -14.93 -1.16 6.12
CA ASN A 99 -14.84 -1.19 7.58
C ASN A 99 -15.21 0.18 8.16
N PRO A 100 -16.45 0.41 8.63
CA PRO A 100 -16.85 1.66 9.26
C PRO A 100 -16.33 1.74 10.71
N ARG A 101 -15.04 1.73 10.87
CA ARG A 101 -14.33 1.77 12.16
C ARG A 101 -12.92 2.30 12.00
N ALA A 102 -12.27 2.67 13.11
CA ALA A 102 -10.84 2.92 13.14
C ALA A 102 -10.05 1.67 12.71
N SER A 103 -8.93 1.86 12.04
CA SER A 103 -8.02 0.80 11.70
C SER A 103 -6.60 1.12 12.16
N ARG A 104 -5.74 0.10 12.13
CA ARG A 104 -4.33 0.23 12.57
C ARG A 104 -3.54 1.26 11.78
N THR A 105 -3.83 1.45 10.50
CA THR A 105 -3.13 2.41 9.65
C THR A 105 -3.56 3.88 9.86
N VAL A 106 -4.52 4.17 10.74
CA VAL A 106 -4.90 5.55 11.10
C VAL A 106 -3.72 6.34 11.67
N PRO A 107 -2.88 5.81 12.59
CA PRO A 107 -1.70 6.52 13.07
C PRO A 107 -0.68 6.80 11.96
N TYR A 108 -0.48 5.86 11.04
CA TYR A 108 0.40 6.04 9.89
C TYR A 108 -0.06 7.19 8.98
N VAL A 109 -1.34 7.17 8.54
CA VAL A 109 -1.89 8.25 7.72
C VAL A 109 -1.87 9.58 8.45
N SER A 110 -2.16 9.60 9.75
CA SER A 110 -2.10 10.82 10.58
C SER A 110 -0.69 11.42 10.59
N LYS A 111 0.35 10.59 10.72
CA LYS A 111 1.75 11.05 10.69
C LYS A 111 2.14 11.54 9.31
N ALA A 112 1.76 10.82 8.26
CA ALA A 112 2.10 11.16 6.89
C ALA A 112 1.45 12.48 6.42
N THR A 113 0.21 12.75 6.83
CA THR A 113 -0.54 13.96 6.43
C THR A 113 -0.46 15.12 7.41
N GLY A 114 0.02 14.86 8.65
CA GLY A 114 0.00 15.84 9.74
C GLY A 114 -1.38 16.05 10.36
N LEU A 115 -2.42 15.33 9.93
CA LEU A 115 -3.78 15.45 10.41
C LEU A 115 -4.06 14.50 11.59
N GLN A 116 -4.65 15.00 12.66
CA GLN A 116 -5.04 14.18 13.81
C GLN A 116 -6.35 13.42 13.53
N LEU A 117 -6.27 12.40 12.67
CA LEU A 117 -7.44 11.73 12.09
C LEU A 117 -8.40 11.17 13.15
N ALA A 118 -7.92 10.52 14.19
CA ALA A 118 -8.76 9.96 15.25
C ALA A 118 -9.49 11.06 16.05
N LYS A 119 -8.80 12.17 16.33
CA LYS A 119 -9.39 13.31 17.07
C LYS A 119 -10.50 13.99 16.26
N ILE A 120 -10.29 14.19 14.96
CA ILE A 120 -11.30 14.78 14.08
C ILE A 120 -12.54 13.87 14.03
N ALA A 121 -12.33 12.55 13.86
CA ALA A 121 -13.42 11.59 13.84
C ALA A 121 -14.22 11.56 15.16
N ALA A 122 -13.53 11.56 16.30
CA ALA A 122 -14.18 11.60 17.60
C ALA A 122 -15.07 12.86 17.77
N ARG A 123 -14.61 14.00 17.25
CA ARG A 123 -15.42 15.23 17.24
C ARG A 123 -16.64 15.12 16.32
N CYS A 124 -16.52 14.47 15.15
CA CYS A 124 -17.68 14.21 14.31
C CYS A 124 -18.70 13.33 15.03
N MET A 125 -18.26 12.30 15.76
CA MET A 125 -19.14 11.40 16.51
C MET A 125 -19.92 12.09 17.64
N VAL A 126 -19.44 13.23 18.13
CA VAL A 126 -20.16 14.07 19.11
C VAL A 126 -20.85 15.28 18.46
N GLY A 127 -21.05 15.23 17.14
CA GLY A 127 -21.87 16.20 16.40
C GLY A 127 -21.14 17.44 15.88
N GLN A 128 -19.80 17.50 15.94
CA GLN A 128 -19.06 18.59 15.30
C GLN A 128 -18.84 18.26 13.82
N SER A 129 -19.29 19.15 12.93
CA SER A 129 -19.09 18.97 11.49
C SER A 129 -17.61 19.09 11.08
N LEU A 130 -17.23 18.54 9.95
CA LEU A 130 -15.88 18.71 9.37
C LEU A 130 -15.57 20.19 9.11
N ASP A 131 -16.55 20.95 8.63
CA ASP A 131 -16.40 22.38 8.35
C ASP A 131 -16.15 23.18 9.63
N SER A 132 -16.86 22.88 10.73
CA SER A 132 -16.63 23.53 12.03
C SER A 132 -15.24 23.25 12.61
N GLN A 133 -14.61 22.16 12.18
CA GLN A 133 -13.25 21.80 12.55
C GLN A 133 -12.18 22.35 11.60
N GLY A 134 -12.56 23.12 10.56
CA GLY A 134 -11.65 23.66 9.55
C GLY A 134 -11.09 22.62 8.57
N ILE A 135 -11.74 21.45 8.48
CA ILE A 135 -11.30 20.37 7.58
C ILE A 135 -11.97 20.57 6.23
N ILE A 136 -11.29 21.26 5.31
CA ILE A 136 -11.87 21.65 4.03
C ILE A 136 -11.32 20.77 2.89
N ASN A 137 -10.01 20.66 2.78
CA ASN A 137 -9.33 20.00 1.68
C ASN A 137 -8.52 18.79 2.14
N GLU A 138 -8.41 17.81 1.25
CA GLU A 138 -7.48 16.69 1.40
C GLU A 138 -6.03 17.19 1.46
N VAL A 139 -5.22 16.54 2.27
CA VAL A 139 -3.77 16.78 2.33
C VAL A 139 -3.08 15.64 1.61
N VAL A 140 -2.49 15.95 0.45
CA VAL A 140 -1.59 15.04 -0.27
C VAL A 140 -0.17 15.51 0.02
N PRO A 141 0.66 14.71 0.73
CA PRO A 141 2.04 15.08 1.02
C PRO A 141 2.88 15.21 -0.27
N GLU A 142 3.82 16.15 -0.28
CA GLU A 142 4.82 16.32 -1.37
C GLU A 142 5.97 15.30 -1.30
N TYR A 143 5.92 14.41 -0.31
CA TYR A 143 6.89 13.36 -0.06
C TYR A 143 6.18 12.02 0.10
N TYR A 144 6.90 10.94 -0.16
CA TYR A 144 6.39 9.60 0.06
C TYR A 144 6.61 9.17 1.50
N SER A 145 5.60 8.55 2.07
CA SER A 145 5.66 7.81 3.31
C SER A 145 5.37 6.35 3.01
N VAL A 146 6.26 5.44 3.40
CA VAL A 146 6.04 4.01 3.26
C VAL A 146 5.91 3.38 4.63
N LYS A 147 4.80 2.71 4.87
CA LYS A 147 4.60 1.84 6.03
C LYS A 147 5.16 0.45 5.71
N GLU A 148 5.92 -0.12 6.61
CA GLU A 148 6.41 -1.49 6.53
C GLU A 148 5.98 -2.27 7.77
N ALA A 149 5.61 -3.53 7.60
CA ALA A 149 5.23 -4.42 8.68
C ALA A 149 6.47 -4.99 9.40
N VAL A 150 6.37 -5.16 10.71
CA VAL A 150 7.41 -5.81 11.50
C VAL A 150 6.95 -7.22 11.88
N PHE A 151 7.71 -8.22 11.45
CA PHE A 151 7.39 -9.62 11.68
C PHE A 151 8.27 -10.24 12.77
N PRO A 152 7.69 -11.03 13.69
CA PRO A 152 8.43 -11.67 14.77
C PRO A 152 9.05 -13.01 14.36
N PHE A 153 9.21 -13.31 13.07
CA PHE A 153 9.63 -14.62 12.56
C PHE A 153 10.96 -15.11 13.15
N VAL A 154 11.89 -14.19 13.42
CA VAL A 154 13.18 -14.51 14.04
C VAL A 154 13.01 -15.11 15.44
N LYS A 155 11.92 -14.77 16.14
CA LYS A 155 11.62 -15.28 17.49
C LYS A 155 10.92 -16.63 17.49
N PHE A 156 10.41 -17.07 16.35
CA PHE A 156 9.62 -18.30 16.20
C PHE A 156 10.17 -19.16 15.05
N PRO A 157 11.28 -19.90 15.28
CA PRO A 157 11.87 -20.75 14.26
C PRO A 157 10.86 -21.82 13.78
N GLY A 158 10.81 -22.05 12.47
CA GLY A 158 9.96 -23.09 11.86
C GLY A 158 8.52 -22.66 11.56
N VAL A 159 8.13 -21.41 11.83
CA VAL A 159 6.83 -20.90 11.37
C VAL A 159 6.86 -20.60 9.87
N ASP A 160 5.71 -20.77 9.23
CA ASP A 160 5.52 -20.36 7.85
C ASP A 160 5.59 -18.84 7.73
N THR A 161 6.50 -18.36 6.87
CA THR A 161 6.72 -16.92 6.61
C THR A 161 5.95 -16.40 5.40
N ILE A 162 5.22 -17.27 4.68
CA ILE A 162 4.41 -16.87 3.53
C ILE A 162 3.25 -16.01 4.04
N LEU A 163 3.13 -14.80 3.49
CA LEU A 163 2.04 -13.89 3.82
C LEU A 163 0.73 -14.33 3.15
N GLY A 164 -0.37 -14.10 3.85
CA GLY A 164 -1.70 -14.51 3.42
C GLY A 164 -2.79 -13.67 4.08
N PRO A 165 -4.03 -14.15 4.12
CA PRO A 165 -5.16 -13.40 4.68
C PRO A 165 -5.12 -13.25 6.20
N GLU A 166 -4.30 -14.05 6.89
CA GLU A 166 -4.11 -13.97 8.33
C GLU A 166 -2.96 -13.02 8.68
N MET A 167 -3.19 -12.15 9.65
CA MET A 167 -2.19 -11.20 10.08
C MET A 167 -1.10 -11.85 10.93
N LYS A 168 0.17 -11.69 10.53
CA LYS A 168 1.36 -12.23 11.20
C LYS A 168 2.24 -11.12 11.82
N SER A 169 2.06 -9.86 11.44
CA SER A 169 2.85 -8.73 11.93
C SER A 169 2.50 -8.37 13.37
N THR A 170 3.51 -7.88 14.11
CA THR A 170 3.37 -7.43 15.50
C THR A 170 3.54 -5.92 15.67
N GLY A 171 3.95 -5.23 14.61
CA GLY A 171 4.16 -3.78 14.62
C GLY A 171 4.33 -3.25 13.22
N GLU A 172 4.52 -1.95 13.13
CA GLU A 172 4.76 -1.25 11.88
C GLU A 172 5.77 -0.11 12.06
N VAL A 173 6.52 0.19 11.02
CA VAL A 173 7.45 1.30 10.93
C VAL A 173 7.14 2.15 9.72
N MET A 174 7.69 3.37 9.66
CA MET A 174 7.48 4.29 8.56
C MET A 174 8.80 4.84 8.06
N GLY A 175 9.03 4.71 6.74
CA GLY A 175 10.09 5.41 6.03
C GLY A 175 9.52 6.63 5.30
N VAL A 176 10.28 7.72 5.25
CA VAL A 176 9.90 8.96 4.54
C VAL A 176 11.02 9.36 3.58
N GLY A 177 10.66 9.72 2.35
CA GLY A 177 11.60 10.12 1.32
C GLY A 177 10.99 11.03 0.26
N LYS A 178 11.83 11.70 -0.51
CA LYS A 178 11.40 12.49 -1.66
C LYS A 178 10.94 11.63 -2.83
N THR A 179 11.43 10.41 -2.91
CA THR A 179 11.01 9.40 -3.88
C THR A 179 10.45 8.18 -3.17
N PHE A 180 9.61 7.42 -3.86
CA PHE A 180 9.07 6.15 -3.35
C PHE A 180 10.22 5.20 -2.94
N GLY A 181 11.23 5.01 -3.79
CA GLY A 181 12.37 4.11 -3.51
C GLY A 181 13.14 4.51 -2.24
N GLU A 182 13.37 5.80 -2.01
CA GLU A 182 14.01 6.30 -0.78
C GLU A 182 13.16 5.99 0.46
N ALA A 183 11.85 6.25 0.40
CA ALA A 183 10.93 5.99 1.50
C ALA A 183 10.85 4.48 1.79
N PHE A 184 10.78 3.65 0.75
CA PHE A 184 10.72 2.20 0.85
C PHE A 184 11.99 1.63 1.49
N VAL A 185 13.19 2.02 1.03
CA VAL A 185 14.44 1.56 1.64
C VAL A 185 14.53 1.95 3.10
N LYS A 186 14.11 3.18 3.46
CA LYS A 186 14.09 3.62 4.86
C LYS A 186 13.11 2.81 5.71
N SER A 187 11.95 2.41 5.17
CA SER A 187 11.00 1.57 5.89
C SER A 187 11.55 0.16 6.12
N GLN A 188 12.24 -0.42 5.13
CA GLN A 188 12.93 -1.71 5.27
C GLN A 188 14.00 -1.68 6.38
N LEU A 189 14.84 -0.64 6.37
CA LEU A 189 15.85 -0.44 7.43
C LEU A 189 15.18 -0.27 8.80
N GLY A 190 14.07 0.46 8.88
CA GLY A 190 13.27 0.62 10.10
C GLY A 190 12.68 -0.71 10.60
N ALA A 191 12.30 -1.61 9.69
CA ALA A 191 11.86 -2.98 10.00
C ALA A 191 13.02 -3.93 10.34
N SER A 192 14.24 -3.42 10.46
CA SER A 192 15.48 -4.17 10.76
C SER A 192 15.94 -5.10 9.63
N VAL A 193 15.50 -4.86 8.40
CA VAL A 193 16.02 -5.55 7.23
C VAL A 193 17.44 -5.06 6.97
N LYS A 194 18.38 -6.00 6.91
CA LYS A 194 19.79 -5.71 6.59
C LYS A 194 19.99 -5.76 5.07
N LEU A 195 20.20 -4.61 4.48
CA LEU A 195 20.53 -4.53 3.06
C LEU A 195 22.02 -4.84 2.85
N PRO A 196 22.38 -5.86 2.06
CA PRO A 196 23.76 -6.20 1.79
C PRO A 196 24.42 -5.09 0.93
N ARG A 197 25.69 -4.78 1.24
CA ARG A 197 26.51 -3.82 0.48
C ARG A 197 27.58 -4.52 -0.37
N SER A 198 27.69 -5.83 -0.25
CA SER A 198 28.63 -6.66 -0.99
C SER A 198 28.15 -8.10 -0.93
N GLY A 199 28.60 -8.94 -1.84
CA GLY A 199 28.27 -10.36 -1.87
C GLY A 199 27.76 -10.82 -3.22
N LYS A 200 27.00 -11.91 -3.23
CA LYS A 200 26.38 -12.48 -4.42
C LYS A 200 24.85 -12.40 -4.30
N VAL A 201 24.22 -12.01 -5.38
CA VAL A 201 22.76 -11.97 -5.49
C VAL A 201 22.33 -13.04 -6.49
N PHE A 202 21.37 -13.88 -6.08
CA PHE A 202 20.67 -14.78 -6.98
C PHE A 202 19.42 -14.08 -7.51
N LEU A 203 19.32 -13.98 -8.84
CA LEU A 203 18.20 -13.31 -9.51
C LEU A 203 17.37 -14.35 -10.28
N SER A 204 16.16 -14.62 -9.78
CA SER A 204 15.18 -15.49 -10.43
C SER A 204 13.85 -14.78 -10.58
N VAL A 205 13.33 -14.71 -11.79
CA VAL A 205 12.07 -14.02 -12.11
C VAL A 205 11.30 -14.80 -13.16
N LYS A 206 9.97 -14.66 -13.17
CA LYS A 206 9.14 -15.26 -14.21
C LYS A 206 9.49 -14.71 -15.61
N ALA A 207 9.20 -15.49 -16.65
CA ALA A 207 9.58 -15.18 -18.03
C ALA A 207 9.15 -13.78 -18.51
N SER A 208 7.95 -13.32 -18.12
CA SER A 208 7.44 -11.99 -18.47
C SER A 208 8.27 -10.83 -17.91
N ASP A 209 8.99 -11.05 -16.81
CA ASP A 209 9.74 -10.01 -16.10
C ASP A 209 11.24 -10.01 -16.45
N LYS A 210 11.71 -11.06 -17.16
CA LYS A 210 13.11 -11.19 -17.58
C LYS A 210 13.66 -9.93 -18.29
N PRO A 211 12.96 -9.27 -19.22
CA PRO A 211 13.49 -8.07 -19.87
C PRO A 211 13.76 -6.92 -18.89
N ARG A 212 12.95 -6.78 -17.85
CA ARG A 212 13.15 -5.76 -16.79
C ARG A 212 14.27 -6.16 -15.84
N ALA A 213 14.42 -7.45 -15.56
CA ALA A 213 15.45 -7.97 -14.67
C ALA A 213 16.88 -7.72 -15.17
N VAL A 214 17.09 -7.58 -16.48
CA VAL A 214 18.41 -7.22 -17.06
C VAL A 214 18.91 -5.89 -16.54
N GLN A 215 18.05 -4.87 -16.44
CA GLN A 215 18.46 -3.57 -15.91
C GLN A 215 18.79 -3.68 -14.42
N VAL A 216 17.94 -4.38 -13.66
CA VAL A 216 18.19 -4.64 -12.23
C VAL A 216 19.52 -5.34 -12.01
N ALA A 217 19.86 -6.34 -12.85
CA ALA A 217 21.15 -7.03 -12.77
C ALA A 217 22.34 -6.09 -13.01
N LYS A 218 22.23 -5.18 -13.99
CA LYS A 218 23.27 -4.17 -14.25
C LYS A 218 23.46 -3.23 -13.06
N ASP A 219 22.36 -2.72 -12.51
CA ASP A 219 22.38 -1.81 -11.36
C ASP A 219 23.01 -2.50 -10.13
N LEU A 220 22.69 -3.79 -9.91
CA LEU A 220 23.30 -4.59 -8.83
C LEU A 220 24.83 -4.75 -8.99
N VAL A 221 25.33 -4.91 -10.21
CA VAL A 221 26.78 -4.97 -10.48
C VAL A 221 27.43 -3.61 -10.20
N GLU A 222 26.80 -2.51 -10.59
CA GLU A 222 27.30 -1.14 -10.35
C GLU A 222 27.42 -0.82 -8.85
N ILE A 223 26.55 -1.34 -8.01
CA ILE A 223 26.64 -1.18 -6.53
C ILE A 223 27.53 -2.25 -5.86
N CYS A 224 28.41 -2.89 -6.62
CA CYS A 224 29.38 -3.90 -6.14
C CYS A 224 28.75 -5.22 -5.64
N LEU A 225 27.61 -5.61 -6.17
CA LEU A 225 27.01 -6.91 -5.95
C LEU A 225 27.23 -7.80 -7.19
N LEU A 226 27.84 -8.98 -6.99
CA LEU A 226 27.90 -10.00 -8.04
C LEU A 226 26.53 -10.70 -8.10
N TYR A 227 26.02 -10.94 -9.30
CA TYR A 227 24.77 -11.68 -9.45
C TYR A 227 24.98 -13.03 -10.13
N THR A 228 24.07 -13.98 -9.84
CA THR A 228 23.89 -15.24 -10.58
C THR A 228 22.40 -15.36 -10.90
N SER A 229 22.07 -15.95 -12.04
CA SER A 229 20.68 -16.17 -12.45
C SER A 229 20.46 -17.66 -12.75
N ASP A 230 19.20 -18.08 -12.69
CA ASP A 230 18.76 -19.41 -13.11
C ASP A 230 18.77 -19.59 -14.65
N ALA A 231 18.96 -18.50 -15.39
CA ALA A 231 19.05 -18.56 -16.86
C ALA A 231 20.24 -19.34 -17.38
N ALA A 232 21.19 -19.74 -16.53
CA ALA A 232 22.32 -20.60 -16.92
C ALA A 232 21.87 -22.04 -17.25
N ASP A 233 20.76 -22.50 -16.70
CA ASP A 233 20.21 -23.85 -16.96
C ASP A 233 19.40 -23.91 -18.25
N ASP A 234 18.86 -22.79 -18.73
CA ASP A 234 18.10 -22.70 -19.99
C ASP A 234 18.97 -22.62 -21.24
N MET A 235 20.29 -22.51 -21.09
CA MET A 235 21.24 -22.45 -22.21
C MET A 235 21.88 -23.81 -22.59
N GLN A 236 21.34 -24.90 -22.06
CA GLN A 236 21.73 -26.27 -22.41
C GLN A 236 20.66 -27.01 -23.24
N CYS A 237 19.94 -26.30 -24.09
CA CYS A 237 19.10 -26.94 -25.12
C CYS A 237 19.50 -26.46 -26.49
#